data_15a098d2bc38055f6cd2054b4b3a4060
#
_entry.id   15a098d2bc38055f6cd2054b4b3a4060
#
_cell.length_a   1.000
_cell.length_b   1.000
_cell.length_c   1.000
_cell.angle_alpha   90.00
_cell.angle_beta   90.00
_cell.angle_gamma   90.00
#
_symmetry.space_group_name_H-M   'P 1'
#
loop_
_entity.id
_entity.type
_entity.pdbx_description
1 polymer ?
#
loop_
_entity_poly.entity_id
_entity_poly.type
_entity_poly.pdbx_seq_one_letter_code
_entity_poly.pdbx_strand_id
1 'polypeptide(L)'
;MASLLNERVYQIPALFVVGWRGEPGVKDEPQHLFQGEITIKLLEDLGMEIGILDKETTLETFDAMLKRFLKVLNRGGCAAFVVRKGALEYSRKVRYENQAWILREEAIRQVAEAAGEDVIVSTTGKASRELFEIREANRQPHQYDFLTVGSMGHSSMIALGVALNQPERKVWCIDGDGAVLMHMGALAVIGAKKPRNLIHVVMNNLSLIHISEPTRQAEIS
;
A
#
# COMPACT_ATOMS: atom_id res chain seq x y z
N MET A 1 16.09 4.12 3.06
CA MET A 1 16.71 2.96 3.74
C MET A 1 18.24 2.96 3.63
N ALA A 2 18.82 2.97 2.43
CA ALA A 2 20.27 2.81 2.25
C ALA A 2 21.12 3.72 3.17
N SER A 3 20.83 5.02 3.25
CA SER A 3 21.58 5.95 4.11
C SER A 3 21.48 5.62 5.60
N LEU A 4 20.35 5.10 6.08
CA LEU A 4 20.15 4.75 7.49
C LEU A 4 20.96 3.52 7.89
N LEU A 5 21.10 2.56 6.96
CA LEU A 5 21.72 1.26 7.22
C LEU A 5 23.23 1.26 6.91
N ASN A 6 23.67 2.17 6.03
CA ASN A 6 25.04 2.21 5.55
C ASN A 6 26.02 2.60 6.65
N GLU A 7 27.08 1.80 6.83
CA GLU A 7 28.14 2.00 7.82
C GLU A 7 28.89 3.34 7.67
N ARG A 8 28.94 3.88 6.44
CA ARG A 8 29.60 5.17 6.13
C ARG A 8 28.72 6.38 6.40
N VAL A 9 27.43 6.17 6.82
CA VAL A 9 26.50 7.28 7.05
C VAL A 9 25.96 7.19 8.48
N TYR A 10 24.90 6.43 8.73
CA TYR A 10 24.29 6.38 10.06
C TYR A 10 24.49 5.05 10.79
N GLN A 11 24.64 3.96 10.08
CA GLN A 11 24.83 2.61 10.62
C GLN A 11 23.84 2.27 11.75
N ILE A 12 22.56 2.54 11.52
CA ILE A 12 21.52 2.27 12.52
C ILE A 12 21.17 0.79 12.45
N PRO A 13 21.41 0.00 13.53
CA PRO A 13 21.02 -1.40 13.55
C PRO A 13 19.49 -1.51 13.56
N ALA A 14 18.94 -2.33 12.67
CA ALA A 14 17.51 -2.52 12.56
C ALA A 14 17.15 -3.97 12.22
N LEU A 15 16.09 -4.47 12.86
CA LEU A 15 15.44 -5.72 12.53
C LEU A 15 14.16 -5.45 11.77
N PHE A 16 14.08 -5.97 10.56
CA PHE A 16 12.89 -5.85 9.70
C PHE A 16 12.08 -7.13 9.72
N VAL A 17 10.76 -6.99 9.64
CA VAL A 17 9.84 -8.09 9.37
C VAL A 17 9.13 -7.77 8.06
N VAL A 18 9.40 -8.56 7.02
CA VAL A 18 8.97 -8.30 5.64
C VAL A 18 8.04 -9.41 5.18
N GLY A 19 6.78 -9.09 4.94
CA GLY A 19 5.86 -10.04 4.30
C GLY A 19 6.26 -10.27 2.84
N TRP A 20 6.47 -11.54 2.45
CA TRP A 20 6.88 -11.87 1.09
C TRP A 20 5.70 -11.87 0.13
N ARG A 21 5.33 -10.67 -0.36
CA ARG A 21 4.31 -10.52 -1.40
C ARG A 21 4.92 -10.84 -2.76
N GLY A 22 4.16 -11.56 -3.59
CA GLY A 22 4.64 -11.98 -4.90
C GLY A 22 5.75 -13.02 -4.85
N GLU A 23 5.83 -13.83 -3.79
CA GLU A 23 6.78 -14.94 -3.68
C GLU A 23 6.73 -15.82 -4.94
N PRO A 24 7.86 -16.13 -5.56
CA PRO A 24 7.90 -16.99 -6.74
C PRO A 24 7.17 -18.32 -6.53
N GLY A 25 6.26 -18.67 -7.47
CA GLY A 25 5.46 -19.89 -7.39
C GLY A 25 4.22 -19.81 -6.49
N VAL A 26 3.99 -18.69 -5.80
CA VAL A 26 2.80 -18.45 -4.98
C VAL A 26 1.87 -17.47 -5.71
N LYS A 27 0.56 -17.80 -5.77
CA LYS A 27 -0.44 -16.93 -6.40
C LYS A 27 -0.57 -15.62 -5.64
N ASP A 28 -0.33 -14.51 -6.32
CA ASP A 28 -0.49 -13.16 -5.80
C ASP A 28 -1.00 -12.22 -6.93
N GLU A 29 -1.26 -10.96 -6.61
CA GLU A 29 -1.68 -9.94 -7.55
C GLU A 29 -0.54 -9.59 -8.53
N PRO A 30 -0.83 -9.32 -9.81
CA PRO A 30 0.20 -9.09 -10.84
C PRO A 30 1.25 -8.04 -10.48
N GLN A 31 0.83 -6.96 -9.82
CA GLN A 31 1.71 -5.86 -9.41
C GLN A 31 2.74 -6.27 -8.33
N HIS A 32 2.56 -7.40 -7.67
CA HIS A 32 3.48 -7.88 -6.64
C HIS A 32 4.51 -8.89 -7.18
N LEU A 33 4.26 -9.52 -8.33
CA LEU A 33 5.08 -10.63 -8.82
C LEU A 33 6.55 -10.24 -8.98
N PHE A 34 6.83 -9.20 -9.75
CA PHE A 34 8.20 -8.72 -9.95
C PHE A 34 8.87 -8.30 -8.64
N GLN A 35 8.14 -7.61 -7.77
CA GLN A 35 8.68 -7.21 -6.47
C GLN A 35 9.03 -8.43 -5.61
N GLY A 36 8.21 -9.48 -5.63
CA GLY A 36 8.48 -10.73 -4.92
C GLY A 36 9.73 -11.44 -5.41
N GLU A 37 9.95 -11.46 -6.74
CA GLU A 37 11.14 -12.04 -7.36
C GLU A 37 12.44 -11.38 -6.88
N ILE A 38 12.43 -10.06 -6.69
CA ILE A 38 13.63 -9.28 -6.33
C ILE A 38 13.75 -9.01 -4.83
N THR A 39 12.76 -9.37 -4.00
CA THR A 39 12.74 -9.02 -2.57
C THR A 39 13.98 -9.49 -1.83
N ILE A 40 14.35 -10.75 -1.96
CA ILE A 40 15.53 -11.31 -1.28
C ILE A 40 16.79 -10.57 -1.72
N LYS A 41 16.98 -10.45 -3.04
CA LYS A 41 18.16 -9.78 -3.59
C LYS A 41 18.28 -8.33 -3.15
N LEU A 42 17.18 -7.59 -3.07
CA LEU A 42 17.21 -6.20 -2.56
C LEU A 42 17.66 -6.12 -1.11
N LEU A 43 17.24 -7.07 -0.27
CA LEU A 43 17.67 -7.11 1.13
C LEU A 43 19.14 -7.51 1.25
N GLU A 44 19.61 -8.45 0.41
CA GLU A 44 21.03 -8.82 0.31
C GLU A 44 21.90 -7.64 -0.15
N ASP A 45 21.49 -6.92 -1.19
CA ASP A 45 22.19 -5.75 -1.72
C ASP A 45 22.26 -4.60 -0.68
N LEU A 46 21.33 -4.56 0.28
CA LEU A 46 21.37 -3.67 1.44
C LEU A 46 22.27 -4.19 2.58
N GLY A 47 22.89 -5.34 2.42
CA GLY A 47 23.79 -5.96 3.41
C GLY A 47 23.07 -6.55 4.61
N MET A 48 21.80 -6.92 4.47
CA MET A 48 21.01 -7.50 5.56
C MET A 48 21.28 -9.01 5.72
N GLU A 49 21.34 -9.47 6.95
CA GLU A 49 21.24 -10.89 7.28
C GLU A 49 19.78 -11.32 7.16
N ILE A 50 19.49 -12.38 6.42
CA ILE A 50 18.13 -12.79 6.10
C ILE A 50 17.78 -14.13 6.74
N GLY A 51 16.56 -14.23 7.29
CA GLY A 51 15.93 -15.47 7.73
C GLY A 51 14.54 -15.58 7.12
N ILE A 52 14.23 -16.70 6.50
CA ILE A 52 12.90 -16.96 5.95
C ILE A 52 12.07 -17.70 6.98
N LEU A 53 10.87 -17.20 7.26
CA LEU A 53 9.89 -17.85 8.11
C LEU A 53 8.79 -18.45 7.25
N ASP A 54 8.49 -19.73 7.49
CA ASP A 54 7.39 -20.45 6.87
C ASP A 54 6.55 -21.21 7.92
N LYS A 55 5.57 -21.97 7.47
CA LYS A 55 4.67 -22.72 8.36
C LYS A 55 5.37 -23.84 9.16
N GLU A 56 6.52 -24.28 8.67
CA GLU A 56 7.27 -25.40 9.26
C GLU A 56 8.39 -24.88 10.17
N THR A 57 8.58 -23.58 10.24
CA THR A 57 9.60 -22.97 11.10
C THR A 57 9.31 -23.24 12.57
N THR A 58 10.17 -24.06 13.21
CA THR A 58 10.05 -24.38 14.63
C THR A 58 10.57 -23.23 15.51
N LEU A 59 10.17 -23.23 16.79
CA LEU A 59 10.69 -22.27 17.77
C LEU A 59 12.22 -22.35 17.91
N GLU A 60 12.78 -23.55 17.80
CA GLU A 60 14.23 -23.75 17.86
C GLU A 60 14.94 -23.13 16.66
N THR A 61 14.39 -23.30 15.44
CA THR A 61 14.92 -22.67 14.23
C THR A 61 14.81 -21.17 14.29
N PHE A 62 13.67 -20.66 14.75
CA PHE A 62 13.45 -19.22 14.95
C PHE A 62 14.46 -18.64 15.94
N ASP A 63 14.65 -19.29 17.11
CA ASP A 63 15.60 -18.85 18.13
C ASP A 63 17.05 -18.84 17.62
N ALA A 64 17.42 -19.84 16.81
CA ALA A 64 18.74 -19.89 16.17
C ALA A 64 18.92 -18.72 15.20
N MET A 65 17.93 -18.40 14.37
CA MET A 65 17.95 -17.23 13.49
C MET A 65 18.06 -15.93 14.30
N LEU A 66 17.26 -15.79 15.35
CA LEU A 66 17.28 -14.59 16.20
C LEU A 66 18.63 -14.40 16.88
N LYS A 67 19.24 -15.46 17.40
CA LYS A 67 20.61 -15.40 17.96
C LYS A 67 21.66 -14.97 16.96
N ARG A 68 21.53 -15.40 15.69
CA ARG A 68 22.39 -14.96 14.59
C ARG A 68 22.16 -13.48 14.29
N PHE A 69 20.92 -13.03 14.21
CA PHE A 69 20.55 -11.63 13.99
C PHE A 69 21.03 -10.70 15.10
N LEU A 70 20.92 -11.12 16.36
CA LEU A 70 21.43 -10.34 17.50
C LEU A 70 22.93 -10.07 17.40
N LYS A 71 23.72 -11.03 16.90
CA LYS A 71 25.16 -10.81 16.66
C LYS A 71 25.41 -9.75 15.59
N VAL A 72 24.60 -9.72 14.53
CA VAL A 72 24.71 -8.73 13.45
C VAL A 72 24.28 -7.35 13.96
N LEU A 73 23.14 -7.27 14.64
CA LEU A 73 22.61 -6.03 15.22
C LEU A 73 23.58 -5.39 16.22
N ASN A 74 24.20 -6.21 17.09
CA ASN A 74 25.17 -5.73 18.08
C ASN A 74 26.47 -5.18 17.45
N ARG A 75 26.72 -5.44 16.18
CA ARG A 75 27.83 -4.89 15.39
C ARG A 75 27.40 -3.70 14.52
N GLY A 76 26.19 -3.20 14.70
CA GLY A 76 25.63 -2.11 13.88
C GLY A 76 25.08 -2.56 12.53
N GLY A 77 24.99 -3.87 12.27
CA GLY A 77 24.39 -4.39 11.05
C GLY A 77 22.85 -4.47 11.12
N CYS A 78 22.24 -4.95 10.04
CA CYS A 78 20.80 -5.09 9.91
C CYS A 78 20.41 -6.52 9.55
N ALA A 79 19.20 -6.91 9.96
CA ALA A 79 18.65 -8.22 9.66
C ALA A 79 17.18 -8.12 9.25
N ALA A 80 16.71 -9.12 8.51
CA ALA A 80 15.33 -9.19 8.07
C ALA A 80 14.78 -10.62 8.23
N PHE A 81 13.63 -10.74 8.88
CA PHE A 81 12.76 -11.89 8.69
C PHE A 81 11.90 -11.67 7.45
N VAL A 82 11.99 -12.56 6.49
CA VAL A 82 11.10 -12.62 5.33
C VAL A 82 10.04 -13.67 5.59
N VAL A 83 8.80 -13.21 5.71
CA VAL A 83 7.69 -14.02 6.20
C VAL A 83 6.85 -14.51 5.02
N ARG A 84 6.80 -15.82 4.82
CA ARG A 84 5.97 -16.46 3.80
C ARG A 84 4.49 -16.44 4.20
N LYS A 85 3.62 -16.54 3.21
CA LYS A 85 2.16 -16.54 3.44
C LYS A 85 1.76 -17.67 4.38
N GLY A 86 1.09 -17.31 5.49
CA GLY A 86 0.59 -18.24 6.51
C GLY A 86 1.65 -18.77 7.47
N ALA A 87 2.85 -18.21 7.49
CA ALA A 87 3.88 -18.55 8.48
C ALA A 87 3.56 -18.04 9.89
N LEU A 88 2.80 -16.95 9.98
CA LEU A 88 2.36 -16.37 11.25
C LEU A 88 0.84 -16.39 11.33
N GLU A 89 0.31 -16.79 12.47
CA GLU A 89 -1.11 -16.78 12.76
C GLU A 89 -1.39 -15.98 14.05
N TYR A 90 -2.49 -15.24 14.04
CA TYR A 90 -2.96 -14.52 15.20
C TYR A 90 -4.38 -14.92 15.55
N SER A 91 -4.53 -15.55 16.72
CA SER A 91 -5.81 -16.15 17.14
C SER A 91 -6.88 -15.14 17.57
N ARG A 92 -6.49 -13.90 17.91
CA ARG A 92 -7.43 -12.89 18.36
C ARG A 92 -7.95 -12.06 17.20
N LYS A 93 -9.27 -12.06 16.99
CA LYS A 93 -9.92 -11.12 16.08
C LYS A 93 -10.08 -9.77 16.78
N VAL A 94 -9.30 -8.78 16.39
CA VAL A 94 -9.50 -7.41 16.87
C VAL A 94 -10.60 -6.79 16.01
N ARG A 95 -11.74 -6.45 16.61
CA ARG A 95 -12.79 -5.67 15.96
C ARG A 95 -12.51 -4.21 16.23
N TYR A 96 -12.43 -3.41 15.17
CA TYR A 96 -12.41 -1.95 15.29
C TYR A 96 -13.82 -1.46 15.03
N GLU A 97 -14.35 -0.71 15.97
CA GLU A 97 -15.60 0.01 15.77
C GLU A 97 -15.29 1.25 14.88
N ASN A 98 -15.89 1.26 13.73
CA ASN A 98 -15.85 2.43 12.87
C ASN A 98 -17.09 3.27 13.15
N GLN A 99 -16.90 4.51 13.57
CA GLN A 99 -17.99 5.47 13.79
C GLN A 99 -18.44 6.18 12.49
N ALA A 100 -17.94 5.75 11.33
CA ALA A 100 -18.37 6.30 10.06
C ALA A 100 -19.84 5.94 9.80
N TRP A 101 -20.61 6.96 9.50
CA TRP A 101 -22.05 6.87 9.21
C TRP A 101 -22.35 6.49 7.75
N ILE A 102 -21.34 6.47 6.87
CA ILE A 102 -21.45 6.13 5.45
C ILE A 102 -20.45 5.00 5.11
N LEU A 103 -20.86 4.04 4.32
CA LEU A 103 -19.98 3.01 3.77
C LEU A 103 -19.14 3.60 2.64
N ARG A 104 -17.91 3.10 2.46
CA ARG A 104 -17.02 3.57 1.40
C ARG A 104 -17.63 3.42 0.02
N GLU A 105 -18.25 2.28 -0.28
CA GLU A 105 -18.94 2.01 -1.55
C GLU A 105 -20.04 3.05 -1.83
N GLU A 106 -20.81 3.40 -0.82
CA GLU A 106 -21.85 4.41 -0.94
C GLU A 106 -21.26 5.81 -1.18
N ALA A 107 -20.17 6.17 -0.50
CA ALA A 107 -19.47 7.41 -0.76
C ALA A 107 -18.90 7.48 -2.19
N ILE A 108 -18.33 6.37 -2.69
CA ILE A 108 -17.83 6.28 -4.07
C ILE A 108 -18.99 6.41 -5.07
N ARG A 109 -20.14 5.81 -4.78
CA ARG A 109 -21.34 5.95 -5.62
C ARG A 109 -21.76 7.41 -5.74
N GLN A 110 -21.87 8.11 -4.64
CA GLN A 110 -22.22 9.54 -4.62
C GLN A 110 -21.20 10.39 -5.39
N VAL A 111 -19.91 10.09 -5.27
CA VAL A 111 -18.87 10.76 -6.06
C VAL A 111 -19.04 10.47 -7.55
N ALA A 112 -19.28 9.21 -7.93
CA ALA A 112 -19.46 8.83 -9.32
C ALA A 112 -20.71 9.48 -9.94
N GLU A 113 -21.79 9.60 -9.18
CA GLU A 113 -23.02 10.32 -9.59
C GLU A 113 -22.77 11.82 -9.76
N ALA A 114 -22.08 12.45 -8.80
CA ALA A 114 -21.75 13.87 -8.85
C ALA A 114 -20.76 14.22 -9.99
N ALA A 115 -19.85 13.31 -10.29
CA ALA A 115 -18.88 13.48 -11.37
C ALA A 115 -19.52 13.35 -12.77
N GLY A 116 -20.54 12.50 -12.92
CA GLY A 116 -21.17 12.27 -14.23
C GLY A 116 -20.13 11.85 -15.28
N GLU A 117 -19.87 12.73 -16.26
CA GLU A 117 -18.87 12.54 -17.32
C GLU A 117 -17.51 13.20 -17.04
N ASP A 118 -17.31 13.76 -15.85
CA ASP A 118 -16.01 14.26 -15.41
C ASP A 118 -15.00 13.10 -15.29
N VAL A 119 -13.72 13.44 -15.30
CA VAL A 119 -12.66 12.43 -15.12
C VAL A 119 -12.56 12.02 -13.66
N ILE A 120 -12.54 10.71 -13.40
CA ILE A 120 -12.27 10.16 -12.07
C ILE A 120 -10.95 9.40 -12.09
N VAL A 121 -10.03 9.77 -11.22
CA VAL A 121 -8.79 9.01 -10.95
C VAL A 121 -8.95 8.35 -9.59
N SER A 122 -8.96 7.03 -9.54
CA SER A 122 -9.16 6.28 -8.30
C SER A 122 -7.87 5.62 -7.84
N THR A 123 -7.65 5.61 -6.52
CA THR A 123 -6.51 4.90 -5.91
C THR A 123 -6.62 3.38 -6.09
N THR A 124 -5.47 2.70 -6.07
CA THR A 124 -5.42 1.24 -6.22
C THR A 124 -6.18 0.49 -5.12
N GLY A 125 -6.62 -0.71 -5.44
CA GLY A 125 -7.25 -1.62 -4.49
C GLY A 125 -8.78 -1.56 -4.50
N LYS A 126 -9.41 -1.60 -3.32
CA LYS A 126 -10.88 -1.72 -3.20
C LYS A 126 -11.62 -0.54 -3.80
N ALA A 127 -11.13 0.69 -3.65
CA ALA A 127 -11.80 1.87 -4.19
C ALA A 127 -11.95 1.81 -5.71
N SER A 128 -10.92 1.39 -6.43
CA SER A 128 -10.99 1.20 -7.88
C SER A 128 -11.93 0.07 -8.28
N ARG A 129 -11.93 -1.04 -7.52
CA ARG A 129 -12.87 -2.16 -7.79
C ARG A 129 -14.31 -1.75 -7.55
N GLU A 130 -14.61 -1.08 -6.46
CA GLU A 130 -15.94 -0.58 -6.13
C GLU A 130 -16.43 0.43 -7.17
N LEU A 131 -15.57 1.36 -7.62
CA LEU A 131 -15.94 2.29 -8.71
C LEU A 131 -16.26 1.53 -10.00
N PHE A 132 -15.44 0.54 -10.36
CA PHE A 132 -15.69 -0.31 -11.53
C PHE A 132 -17.05 -1.04 -11.41
N GLU A 133 -17.31 -1.69 -10.28
CA GLU A 133 -18.55 -2.43 -10.02
C GLU A 133 -19.79 -1.52 -10.04
N ILE A 134 -19.68 -0.29 -9.50
CA ILE A 134 -20.73 0.72 -9.54
C ILE A 134 -21.05 1.12 -10.99
N ARG A 135 -20.05 1.34 -11.84
CA ARG A 135 -20.24 1.66 -13.26
C ARG A 135 -20.92 0.50 -13.99
N GLU A 136 -20.45 -0.74 -13.79
CA GLU A 136 -21.05 -1.94 -14.36
C GLU A 136 -22.52 -2.11 -13.95
N ALA A 137 -22.82 -2.00 -12.67
CA ALA A 137 -24.18 -2.12 -12.14
C ALA A 137 -25.14 -1.08 -12.76
N ASN A 138 -24.64 0.13 -13.00
CA ASN A 138 -25.40 1.23 -13.59
C ASN A 138 -25.36 1.24 -15.13
N ARG A 139 -24.66 0.30 -15.77
CA ARG A 139 -24.44 0.25 -17.22
C ARG A 139 -23.83 1.55 -17.75
N GLN A 140 -22.91 2.13 -17.00
CA GLN A 140 -22.20 3.36 -17.33
C GLN A 140 -20.86 3.03 -18.01
N PRO A 141 -20.35 3.88 -18.93
CA PRO A 141 -19.06 3.67 -19.57
C PRO A 141 -17.91 3.99 -18.61
N HIS A 142 -16.76 3.32 -18.82
CA HIS A 142 -15.52 3.53 -18.06
C HIS A 142 -14.55 4.52 -18.70
N GLN A 143 -14.90 5.13 -19.81
CA GLN A 143 -14.00 5.95 -20.63
C GLN A 143 -13.44 7.18 -19.93
N TYR A 144 -14.04 7.59 -18.81
CA TYR A 144 -13.61 8.74 -18.01
C TYR A 144 -12.96 8.34 -16.69
N ASP A 145 -12.85 7.04 -16.42
CA ASP A 145 -12.29 6.52 -15.19
C ASP A 145 -10.85 6.04 -15.40
N PHE A 146 -9.93 6.52 -14.59
CA PHE A 146 -8.56 6.01 -14.50
C PHE A 146 -8.41 5.21 -13.20
N LEU A 147 -8.49 3.89 -13.31
CA LEU A 147 -8.38 2.97 -12.17
C LEU A 147 -6.92 2.56 -11.98
N THR A 148 -6.26 3.06 -10.94
CA THR A 148 -4.85 2.71 -10.72
C THR A 148 -4.71 1.25 -10.27
N VAL A 149 -3.68 0.58 -10.81
CA VAL A 149 -3.26 -0.76 -10.41
C VAL A 149 -1.85 -0.69 -9.86
N GLY A 150 -1.65 -1.03 -8.59
CA GLY A 150 -0.38 -0.79 -7.91
C GLY A 150 -0.15 0.70 -7.61
N SER A 151 1.09 1.09 -7.40
CA SER A 151 1.51 2.50 -7.21
C SER A 151 0.64 3.29 -6.23
N MET A 152 0.31 2.70 -5.08
CA MET A 152 -0.48 3.35 -4.03
C MET A 152 0.13 4.70 -3.64
N GLY A 153 -0.72 5.73 -3.54
CA GLY A 153 -0.30 7.09 -3.21
C GLY A 153 -0.01 7.99 -4.42
N HIS A 154 -0.11 7.48 -5.68
CA HIS A 154 0.17 8.27 -6.88
C HIS A 154 -1.08 8.84 -7.56
N SER A 155 -2.27 8.40 -7.20
CA SER A 155 -3.54 8.83 -7.80
C SER A 155 -3.72 10.34 -7.79
N SER A 156 -3.39 11.02 -6.71
CA SER A 156 -3.51 12.48 -6.59
C SER A 156 -2.59 13.24 -7.55
N MET A 157 -1.38 12.72 -7.81
CA MET A 157 -0.46 13.33 -8.79
C MET A 157 -0.87 13.05 -10.23
N ILE A 158 -1.44 11.88 -10.51
CA ILE A 158 -2.04 11.57 -11.81
C ILE A 158 -3.22 12.51 -12.05
N ALA A 159 -4.11 12.66 -11.08
CA ALA A 159 -5.25 13.56 -11.17
C ALA A 159 -4.82 15.03 -11.36
N LEU A 160 -3.75 15.48 -10.66
CA LEU A 160 -3.18 16.80 -10.87
C LEU A 160 -2.67 16.97 -12.32
N GLY A 161 -1.97 15.97 -12.85
CA GLY A 161 -1.48 15.99 -14.23
C GLY A 161 -2.63 16.16 -15.24
N VAL A 162 -3.72 15.41 -15.05
CA VAL A 162 -4.92 15.53 -15.88
C VAL A 162 -5.55 16.91 -15.72
N ALA A 163 -5.73 17.38 -14.49
CA ALA A 163 -6.37 18.68 -14.21
C ALA A 163 -5.61 19.87 -14.85
N LEU A 164 -4.28 19.84 -14.80
CA LEU A 164 -3.45 20.91 -15.42
C LEU A 164 -3.51 20.89 -16.94
N ASN A 165 -3.70 19.72 -17.57
CA ASN A 165 -3.77 19.59 -19.03
C ASN A 165 -5.19 19.67 -19.59
N GLN A 166 -6.22 19.64 -18.74
CA GLN A 166 -7.64 19.74 -19.08
C GLN A 166 -8.33 20.78 -18.20
N PRO A 167 -7.97 22.07 -18.29
CA PRO A 167 -8.42 23.10 -17.35
C PRO A 167 -9.93 23.35 -17.36
N GLU A 168 -10.61 23.07 -18.46
CA GLU A 168 -12.06 23.22 -18.63
C GLU A 168 -12.86 22.03 -18.10
N ARG A 169 -12.18 20.98 -17.67
CA ARG A 169 -12.79 19.74 -17.23
C ARG A 169 -12.53 19.50 -15.75
N LYS A 170 -13.56 19.15 -15.00
CA LYS A 170 -13.35 18.73 -13.60
C LYS A 170 -12.68 17.37 -13.55
N VAL A 171 -11.81 17.21 -12.57
CA VAL A 171 -11.10 15.96 -12.27
C VAL A 171 -11.31 15.61 -10.82
N TRP A 172 -11.86 14.44 -10.58
CA TRP A 172 -12.08 13.89 -9.25
C TRP A 172 -10.96 12.89 -8.93
N CYS A 173 -10.34 13.02 -7.78
CA CYS A 173 -9.40 12.05 -7.27
C CYS A 173 -10.03 11.35 -6.07
N ILE A 174 -10.30 10.06 -6.19
CA ILE A 174 -10.74 9.21 -5.08
C ILE A 174 -9.49 8.55 -4.50
N ASP A 175 -9.17 8.89 -3.26
CA ASP A 175 -7.97 8.39 -2.59
C ASP A 175 -8.31 7.75 -1.24
N GLY A 176 -7.39 6.96 -0.70
CA GLY A 176 -7.49 6.41 0.65
C GLY A 176 -6.58 7.17 1.61
N ASP A 177 -6.92 7.18 2.90
CA ASP A 177 -6.10 7.76 3.97
C ASP A 177 -4.65 7.21 3.94
N GLY A 178 -4.50 5.90 3.80
CA GLY A 178 -3.20 5.26 3.70
C GLY A 178 -2.41 5.68 2.46
N ALA A 179 -3.08 5.78 1.32
CA ALA A 179 -2.46 6.19 0.07
C ALA A 179 -1.98 7.65 0.13
N VAL A 180 -2.80 8.55 0.68
CA VAL A 180 -2.42 9.95 0.90
C VAL A 180 -1.17 10.07 1.77
N LEU A 181 -1.10 9.31 2.86
CA LEU A 181 0.04 9.36 3.77
C LEU A 181 1.33 8.77 3.16
N MET A 182 1.22 7.78 2.28
CA MET A 182 2.39 7.24 1.55
C MET A 182 3.08 8.28 0.67
N HIS A 183 2.33 9.25 0.13
CA HIS A 183 2.85 10.31 -0.74
C HIS A 183 2.35 11.70 -0.32
N MET A 184 2.39 12.00 0.95
CA MET A 184 1.87 13.24 1.53
C MET A 184 2.47 14.52 0.90
N GLY A 185 3.70 14.44 0.41
CA GLY A 185 4.35 15.51 -0.36
C GLY A 185 3.58 15.94 -1.62
N ALA A 186 2.74 15.07 -2.19
CA ALA A 186 1.86 15.40 -3.31
C ALA A 186 0.91 16.57 -2.98
N LEU A 187 0.41 16.63 -1.74
CA LEU A 187 -0.50 17.70 -1.30
C LEU A 187 0.17 19.09 -1.35
N ALA A 188 1.47 19.16 -1.04
CA ALA A 188 2.23 20.41 -1.14
C ALA A 188 2.34 20.89 -2.60
N VAL A 189 2.56 19.95 -3.53
CA VAL A 189 2.61 20.26 -4.97
C VAL A 189 1.24 20.71 -5.49
N ILE A 190 0.17 20.01 -5.12
CA ILE A 190 -1.22 20.39 -5.47
C ILE A 190 -1.52 21.78 -4.92
N GLY A 191 -1.20 22.03 -3.65
CA GLY A 191 -1.41 23.34 -3.02
C GLY A 191 -0.62 24.47 -3.69
N ALA A 192 0.60 24.21 -4.16
CA ALA A 192 1.41 25.18 -4.91
C ALA A 192 0.84 25.46 -6.31
N LYS A 193 0.33 24.43 -7.01
CA LYS A 193 -0.26 24.57 -8.34
C LYS A 193 -1.67 25.16 -8.34
N LYS A 194 -2.42 24.97 -7.26
CA LYS A 194 -3.78 25.49 -7.06
C LYS A 194 -4.75 25.21 -8.21
N PRO A 195 -4.86 23.96 -8.70
CA PRO A 195 -5.79 23.64 -9.78
C PRO A 195 -7.22 23.91 -9.33
N ARG A 196 -7.98 24.70 -10.12
CA ARG A 196 -9.36 25.07 -9.76
C ARG A 196 -10.38 23.97 -10.07
N ASN A 197 -9.98 23.02 -10.90
CA ASN A 197 -10.80 21.94 -11.43
C ASN A 197 -10.49 20.57 -10.82
N LEU A 198 -9.60 20.47 -9.81
CA LEU A 198 -9.30 19.25 -9.10
C LEU A 198 -10.08 19.15 -7.81
N ILE A 199 -10.80 18.05 -7.63
CA ILE A 199 -11.53 17.70 -6.40
C ILE A 199 -10.85 16.45 -5.84
N HIS A 200 -10.24 16.54 -4.65
CA HIS A 200 -9.58 15.42 -4.00
C HIS A 200 -10.45 14.92 -2.84
N VAL A 201 -10.99 13.72 -2.98
CA VAL A 201 -11.83 13.05 -1.99
C VAL A 201 -11.01 11.96 -1.30
N VAL A 202 -10.85 12.07 0.01
CA VAL A 202 -10.08 11.11 0.80
C VAL A 202 -11.03 10.26 1.63
N MET A 203 -11.03 8.96 1.35
CA MET A 203 -11.79 7.96 2.10
C MET A 203 -11.02 7.57 3.35
N ASN A 204 -11.43 8.11 4.49
CA ASN A 204 -10.79 7.79 5.77
C ASN A 204 -11.50 6.59 6.42
N ASN A 205 -10.91 5.42 6.26
CA ASN A 205 -11.37 4.19 6.91
C ASN A 205 -10.39 3.69 7.98
N LEU A 206 -9.47 4.55 8.42
CA LEU A 206 -8.42 4.25 9.40
C LEU A 206 -7.50 3.10 8.96
N SER A 207 -7.32 2.90 7.65
CA SER A 207 -6.60 1.74 7.10
C SER A 207 -5.12 1.72 7.47
N LEU A 208 -4.52 2.88 7.78
CA LEU A 208 -3.13 2.95 8.23
C LEU A 208 -2.86 2.27 9.56
N ILE A 209 -3.82 2.29 10.48
CA ILE A 209 -3.72 1.55 11.73
C ILE A 209 -3.67 0.04 11.45
N HIS A 210 -4.15 -0.38 10.28
CA HIS A 210 -4.24 -1.77 9.86
C HIS A 210 -3.11 -2.21 8.93
N ILE A 211 -2.40 -1.28 8.27
CA ILE A 211 -1.27 -1.60 7.36
C ILE A 211 -0.05 -2.09 8.14
N SER A 212 0.09 -1.70 9.40
CA SER A 212 1.20 -2.14 10.24
C SER A 212 1.05 -3.57 10.78
N GLU A 213 -0.10 -4.22 10.59
CA GLU A 213 -0.33 -5.59 11.03
C GLU A 213 -0.46 -6.55 9.84
N PRO A 214 0.56 -7.39 9.57
CA PRO A 214 0.57 -8.30 8.40
C PRO A 214 -0.58 -9.32 8.40
N THR A 215 -1.23 -9.55 9.53
CA THR A 215 -2.32 -10.53 9.69
C THR A 215 -3.67 -10.07 9.14
N ARG A 216 -3.86 -8.79 8.81
CA ARG A 216 -5.16 -8.25 8.40
C ARG A 216 -5.37 -8.09 6.89
N GLN A 217 -4.33 -8.12 6.09
CA GLN A 217 -4.48 -8.08 4.64
C GLN A 217 -5.20 -9.33 4.07
N ALA A 218 -5.22 -10.43 4.82
CA ALA A 218 -5.90 -11.66 4.43
C ALA A 218 -7.41 -11.69 4.76
N GLU A 219 -7.90 -10.83 5.66
CA GLU A 219 -9.32 -10.79 6.06
C GLU A 219 -10.18 -9.79 5.27
N ILE A 220 -9.58 -9.10 4.30
CA ILE A 220 -10.27 -8.11 3.46
C ILE A 220 -10.46 -8.65 2.00
N SER A 221 -10.43 -9.96 1.84
CA SER A 221 -10.79 -10.64 0.59
C SER A 221 -12.26 -11.06 0.60
#